data_8fe943e7f9169c8357e81d37f2fe6c00
#
_entry.id   8fe943e7f9169c8357e81d37f2fe6c00
#
_cell.length_a   1.000
_cell.length_b   1.000
_cell.length_c   1.000
_cell.angle_alpha   90.00
_cell.angle_beta   90.00
_cell.angle_gamma   90.00
#
_symmetry.space_group_name_H-M   'P 1'
#
loop_
_entity.id
_entity.type
_entity.pdbx_description
1 polymer ?
#
loop_
_entity_poly.entity_id
_entity_poly.type
_entity_poly.pdbx_seq_one_letter_code
_entity_poly.pdbx_strand_id
1 'polypeptide(L)'
;MLPPLKPIPIKERLSIVFVEKGEIDVVDGAFVVVDQQGFRVRPVLTHIPVGGVACIMLEPGTRVSHMAAALAARVGTLLVWVGEAGVRLYSSGQPGGARADRLLYQARLALDESLRLKVVRKMYALRFGEEPPARRSVEQLRGIEGVRVRKTYQLMAQKFGVEWSGRNYNPEAWDVSDLPNRCLSSATAALYGVTEAAVLAAGYAPAVGFIHTGKPLS
;
A
#
# COMPACT_ATOMS: atom_id res chain seq x y z
N MET A 1 26.63 8.87 21.18
CA MET A 1 26.07 8.82 19.82
C MET A 1 25.67 7.37 19.56
N LEU A 2 24.38 7.08 19.37
CA LEU A 2 23.93 5.73 19.04
C LEU A 2 24.42 5.36 17.64
N PRO A 3 24.85 4.10 17.39
CA PRO A 3 25.26 3.68 16.06
C PRO A 3 24.11 3.82 15.06
N PRO A 4 24.39 4.08 13.78
CA PRO A 4 23.36 4.18 12.77
C PRO A 4 22.58 2.86 12.69
N LEU A 5 21.25 2.95 12.84
CA LEU A 5 20.36 1.80 12.70
C LEU A 5 20.49 1.26 11.26
N LYS A 6 20.89 0.00 11.11
CA LYS A 6 20.81 -0.67 9.82
C LYS A 6 19.33 -0.93 9.51
N PRO A 7 18.79 -0.41 8.42
CA PRO A 7 17.38 -0.66 8.08
C PRO A 7 17.18 -2.15 7.77
N ILE A 8 16.15 -2.75 8.38
CA ILE A 8 15.73 -4.10 8.04
C ILE A 8 15.13 -4.07 6.63
N PRO A 9 15.54 -4.96 5.72
CA PRO A 9 14.95 -5.04 4.39
C PRO A 9 13.43 -5.24 4.45
N ILE A 10 12.67 -4.59 3.58
CA ILE A 10 11.19 -4.65 3.59
C ILE A 10 10.65 -6.10 3.55
N LYS A 11 11.31 -6.99 2.82
CA LYS A 11 10.95 -8.42 2.75
C LYS A 11 11.04 -9.16 4.10
N GLU A 12 11.74 -8.60 5.08
CA GLU A 12 11.95 -9.17 6.41
C GLU A 12 11.10 -8.47 7.47
N ARG A 13 10.28 -7.48 7.09
CA ARG A 13 9.43 -6.74 8.01
C ARG A 13 8.05 -7.38 8.11
N LEU A 14 7.43 -7.27 9.29
CA LEU A 14 5.99 -7.48 9.45
C LEU A 14 5.26 -6.49 8.56
N SER A 15 4.29 -6.98 7.80
CA SER A 15 3.80 -6.24 6.65
C SER A 15 3.09 -4.96 7.04
N ILE A 16 2.08 -5.01 7.90
CA ILE A 16 1.15 -3.89 8.14
C ILE A 16 0.67 -3.91 9.59
N VAL A 17 0.53 -2.73 10.17
CA VAL A 17 -0.20 -2.51 11.41
C VAL A 17 -1.32 -1.54 11.13
N PHE A 18 -2.55 -1.89 11.51
CA PHE A 18 -3.70 -1.00 11.50
C PHE A 18 -3.87 -0.36 12.87
N VAL A 19 -4.10 0.95 12.89
CA VAL A 19 -4.42 1.71 14.09
C VAL A 19 -5.75 2.40 13.86
N GLU A 20 -6.80 1.85 14.48
CA GLU A 20 -8.17 2.35 14.32
C GLU A 20 -8.37 3.67 15.07
N LYS A 21 -7.74 3.82 16.23
CA LYS A 21 -7.91 4.99 17.09
C LYS A 21 -6.72 5.15 18.05
N GLY A 22 -6.45 6.38 18.44
CA GLY A 22 -5.42 6.69 19.45
C GLY A 22 -4.32 7.60 18.91
N GLU A 23 -3.30 7.79 19.72
CA GLU A 23 -2.13 8.59 19.37
C GLU A 23 -0.91 7.71 19.22
N ILE A 24 -0.20 7.84 18.10
CA ILE A 24 1.09 7.19 17.91
C ILE A 24 2.16 8.12 18.40
N ASP A 25 2.92 7.64 19.36
CA ASP A 25 4.06 8.34 19.95
C ASP A 25 5.27 7.42 20.04
N VAL A 26 6.35 7.88 20.66
CA VAL A 26 7.60 7.15 20.85
C VAL A 26 7.93 7.08 22.34
N VAL A 27 8.09 5.87 22.83
CA VAL A 27 8.58 5.60 24.19
C VAL A 27 9.78 4.65 24.10
N ASP A 28 10.89 4.98 24.74
CA ASP A 28 12.12 4.19 24.75
C ASP A 28 12.63 3.80 23.33
N GLY A 29 12.41 4.68 22.35
CA GLY A 29 12.83 4.47 20.97
C GLY A 29 11.93 3.52 20.16
N ALA A 30 10.80 3.09 20.69
CA ALA A 30 9.81 2.27 20.03
C ALA A 30 8.52 3.05 19.77
N PHE A 31 7.78 2.71 18.71
CA PHE A 31 6.43 3.23 18.53
C PHE A 31 5.50 2.68 19.61
N VAL A 32 4.65 3.53 20.11
CA VAL A 32 3.56 3.15 21.01
C VAL A 32 2.25 3.73 20.49
N VAL A 33 1.19 2.96 20.58
CA VAL A 33 -0.17 3.46 20.43
C VAL A 33 -0.73 3.72 21.81
N VAL A 34 -1.04 4.99 22.07
CA VAL A 34 -1.67 5.44 23.30
C VAL A 34 -3.16 5.47 23.08
N ASP A 35 -3.87 4.50 23.64
CA ASP A 35 -5.33 4.49 23.63
C ASP A 35 -5.87 5.27 24.82
N GLN A 36 -6.55 6.36 24.52
CA GLN A 36 -7.25 7.20 25.53
C GLN A 36 -8.70 6.76 25.72
N GLN A 37 -9.04 5.50 25.55
CA GLN A 37 -10.40 5.03 25.72
C GLN A 37 -10.91 5.22 27.14
N GLY A 38 -11.77 6.20 27.28
CA GLY A 38 -12.64 6.41 28.43
C GLY A 38 -11.94 6.88 29.72
N PHE A 39 -12.70 7.00 30.79
CA PHE A 39 -12.31 7.42 32.13
C PHE A 39 -11.34 6.46 32.85
N ARG A 40 -10.48 5.76 32.16
CA ARG A 40 -9.47 4.89 32.76
C ARG A 40 -8.33 5.74 33.32
N VAL A 41 -7.93 5.46 34.56
CA VAL A 41 -6.87 6.15 35.27
C VAL A 41 -5.49 6.02 34.63
N ARG A 42 -5.30 5.06 33.68
CA ARG A 42 -4.05 4.86 32.94
C ARG A 42 -4.36 4.56 31.46
N PRO A 43 -3.66 5.23 30.52
CA PRO A 43 -3.76 4.89 29.10
C PRO A 43 -3.20 3.49 28.86
N VAL A 44 -3.76 2.78 27.88
CA VAL A 44 -3.20 1.51 27.41
C VAL A 44 -2.11 1.85 26.39
N LEU A 45 -0.90 1.33 26.62
CA LEU A 45 0.23 1.47 25.72
C LEU A 45 0.42 0.17 24.95
N THR A 46 0.24 0.21 23.64
CA THR A 46 0.54 -0.92 22.77
C THR A 46 1.83 -0.64 22.01
N HIS A 47 2.87 -1.44 22.27
CA HIS A 47 4.17 -1.30 21.61
C HIS A 47 4.15 -1.91 20.23
N ILE A 48 4.65 -1.15 19.24
CA ILE A 48 4.86 -1.61 17.87
C ILE A 48 6.36 -1.79 17.65
N PRO A 49 6.85 -2.98 17.23
CA PRO A 49 8.28 -3.23 17.05
C PRO A 49 8.90 -2.29 16.00
N VAL A 50 9.92 -1.55 16.42
CA VAL A 50 10.66 -0.63 15.54
C VAL A 50 11.44 -1.42 14.50
N GLY A 51 11.34 -1.01 13.25
CA GLY A 51 12.07 -1.63 12.14
C GLY A 51 11.44 -2.93 11.61
N GLY A 52 10.55 -3.57 12.37
CA GLY A 52 9.83 -4.77 11.92
C GLY A 52 8.57 -4.50 11.10
N VAL A 53 8.10 -3.25 11.03
CA VAL A 53 6.85 -2.88 10.35
C VAL A 53 7.13 -2.13 9.06
N ALA A 54 6.53 -2.55 7.96
CA ALA A 54 6.68 -1.89 6.65
C ALA A 54 5.83 -0.62 6.57
N CYS A 55 4.57 -0.71 7.01
CA CYS A 55 3.70 0.46 7.09
C CYS A 55 2.75 0.41 8.29
N ILE A 56 2.35 1.59 8.75
CA ILE A 56 1.32 1.79 9.76
C ILE A 56 0.16 2.52 9.07
N MET A 57 -1.00 1.87 9.01
CA MET A 57 -2.23 2.42 8.47
C MET A 57 -3.03 3.08 9.58
N LEU A 58 -3.36 4.34 9.36
CA LEU A 58 -3.96 5.26 10.32
C LEU A 58 -5.40 5.53 9.92
N GLU A 59 -6.34 5.05 10.71
CA GLU A 59 -7.77 5.29 10.49
C GLU A 59 -8.23 6.65 11.06
N PRO A 60 -9.46 7.09 10.75
CA PRO A 60 -10.02 8.32 11.28
C PRO A 60 -9.99 8.36 12.81
N GLY A 61 -9.54 9.48 13.38
CA GLY A 61 -9.38 9.63 14.84
C GLY A 61 -7.99 9.28 15.38
N THR A 62 -7.07 8.86 14.52
CA THR A 62 -5.67 8.69 14.90
C THR A 62 -4.90 10.01 14.87
N ARG A 63 -3.90 10.12 15.73
CA ARG A 63 -2.93 11.22 15.78
C ARG A 63 -1.52 10.66 15.72
N VAL A 64 -0.58 11.44 15.20
CA VAL A 64 0.83 11.05 15.11
C VAL A 64 1.66 12.17 15.70
N SER A 65 2.48 11.86 16.70
CA SER A 65 3.43 12.83 17.25
C SER A 65 4.55 13.13 16.27
N HIS A 66 5.19 14.30 16.43
CA HIS A 66 6.38 14.63 15.64
C HIS A 66 7.50 13.60 15.83
N MET A 67 7.67 13.06 17.04
CA MET A 67 8.67 12.04 17.34
C MET A 67 8.38 10.73 16.59
N ALA A 68 7.12 10.33 16.52
CA ALA A 68 6.71 9.15 15.76
C ALA A 68 6.94 9.33 14.25
N ALA A 69 6.61 10.50 13.69
CA ALA A 69 6.88 10.81 12.28
C ALA A 69 8.39 10.80 11.99
N ALA A 70 9.21 11.39 12.85
CA ALA A 70 10.67 11.40 12.72
C ALA A 70 11.27 9.99 12.84
N LEU A 71 10.76 9.17 13.76
CA LEU A 71 11.18 7.78 13.90
C LEU A 71 10.80 6.97 12.65
N ALA A 72 9.58 7.11 12.14
CA ALA A 72 9.11 6.45 10.93
C ALA A 72 10.01 6.75 9.73
N ALA A 73 10.34 8.03 9.50
CA ALA A 73 11.26 8.46 8.45
C ALA A 73 12.66 7.84 8.62
N ARG A 74 13.17 7.78 9.85
CA ARG A 74 14.50 7.25 10.13
C ARG A 74 14.62 5.74 9.95
N VAL A 75 13.58 4.98 10.30
CA VAL A 75 13.57 3.51 10.17
C VAL A 75 12.98 3.02 8.86
N GLY A 76 12.40 3.93 8.06
CA GLY A 76 11.78 3.61 6.78
C GLY A 76 10.44 2.89 6.91
N THR A 77 9.67 3.20 7.96
CA THR A 77 8.27 2.76 8.10
C THR A 77 7.36 3.79 7.47
N LEU A 78 6.51 3.37 6.53
CA LEU A 78 5.55 4.24 5.88
C LEU A 78 4.36 4.52 6.82
N LEU A 79 3.97 5.78 6.95
CA LEU A 79 2.71 6.17 7.57
C LEU A 79 1.68 6.40 6.46
N VAL A 80 0.52 5.78 6.59
CA VAL A 80 -0.53 5.79 5.57
C VAL A 80 -1.85 6.18 6.22
N TRP A 81 -2.41 7.31 5.82
CA TRP A 81 -3.73 7.75 6.29
C TRP A 81 -4.80 7.15 5.40
N VAL A 82 -5.68 6.37 6.01
CA VAL A 82 -6.76 5.64 5.33
C VAL A 82 -8.13 6.05 5.89
N GLY A 83 -9.17 5.72 5.16
CA GLY A 83 -10.54 5.84 5.66
C GLY A 83 -10.90 4.70 6.61
N GLU A 84 -12.10 4.75 7.14
CA GLU A 84 -12.67 3.71 7.99
C GLU A 84 -12.59 2.35 7.31
N ALA A 85 -12.24 1.32 8.08
CA ALA A 85 -11.96 -0.03 7.59
C ALA A 85 -10.87 -0.12 6.49
N GLY A 86 -9.98 0.85 6.41
CA GLY A 86 -8.89 0.90 5.43
C GLY A 86 -9.33 1.19 3.99
N VAL A 87 -10.55 1.70 3.77
CA VAL A 87 -11.18 1.69 2.44
C VAL A 87 -10.64 2.72 1.46
N ARG A 88 -10.13 3.83 1.94
CA ARG A 88 -9.55 4.91 1.11
C ARG A 88 -8.15 5.20 1.58
N LEU A 89 -7.23 5.39 0.65
CA LEU A 89 -5.91 5.93 0.97
C LEU A 89 -5.96 7.44 0.71
N TYR A 90 -5.76 8.23 1.76
CA TYR A 90 -5.80 9.70 1.66
C TYR A 90 -4.41 10.30 1.47
N SER A 91 -3.42 9.76 2.17
CA SER A 91 -2.04 10.26 2.14
C SER A 91 -1.07 9.21 2.63
N SER A 92 0.18 9.33 2.20
CA SER A 92 1.28 8.52 2.71
C SER A 92 2.48 9.41 3.01
N GLY A 93 3.18 9.10 4.10
CA GLY A 93 4.44 9.76 4.45
C GLY A 93 5.62 9.03 3.84
N GLN A 94 6.49 9.73 3.09
CA GLN A 94 7.65 9.13 2.46
C GLN A 94 8.72 8.72 3.50
N PRO A 95 9.13 7.45 3.55
CA PRO A 95 10.18 7.01 4.46
C PRO A 95 11.56 7.34 3.89
N GLY A 96 12.26 8.28 4.49
CA GLY A 96 13.64 8.65 4.11
C GLY A 96 13.74 9.52 2.86
N GLY A 97 14.95 9.68 2.37
CA GLY A 97 15.26 10.56 1.25
C GLY A 97 14.90 9.97 -0.12
N ALA A 98 14.32 10.80 -0.98
CA ALA A 98 14.09 10.43 -2.38
C ALA A 98 15.42 10.19 -3.12
N ARG A 99 15.44 9.18 -3.98
CA ARG A 99 16.57 8.85 -4.85
C ARG A 99 16.34 9.45 -6.24
N ALA A 100 16.97 10.58 -6.54
CA ALA A 100 16.82 11.25 -7.82
C ALA A 100 17.24 10.37 -9.02
N ASP A 101 18.29 9.56 -8.87
CA ASP A 101 18.75 8.63 -9.91
C ASP A 101 17.68 7.59 -10.29
N ARG A 102 16.99 7.03 -9.30
CA ARG A 102 15.92 6.06 -9.51
C ARG A 102 14.70 6.70 -10.11
N LEU A 103 14.30 7.87 -9.61
CA LEU A 103 13.18 8.64 -10.16
C LEU A 103 13.41 9.01 -11.63
N LEU A 104 14.58 9.54 -11.98
CA LEU A 104 14.89 9.92 -13.35
C LEU A 104 14.94 8.69 -14.28
N TYR A 105 15.48 7.57 -13.81
CA TYR A 105 15.44 6.31 -14.54
C TYR A 105 14.00 5.84 -14.80
N GLN A 106 13.15 5.86 -13.78
CA GLN A 106 11.74 5.50 -13.91
C GLN A 106 10.99 6.42 -14.89
N ALA A 107 11.19 7.72 -14.78
CA ALA A 107 10.60 8.70 -15.67
C ALA A 107 11.01 8.47 -17.13
N ARG A 108 12.29 8.23 -17.39
CA ARG A 108 12.77 7.88 -18.74
C ARG A 108 12.06 6.65 -19.31
N LEU A 109 11.90 5.59 -18.50
CA LEU A 109 11.22 4.38 -18.95
C LEU A 109 9.71 4.59 -19.17
N ALA A 110 9.08 5.48 -18.39
CA ALA A 110 7.65 5.73 -18.47
C ALA A 110 7.27 6.68 -19.63
N LEU A 111 8.16 7.62 -19.98
CA LEU A 111 7.91 8.64 -21.00
C LEU A 111 8.21 8.15 -22.42
N ASP A 112 9.08 7.16 -22.59
CA ASP A 112 9.35 6.54 -23.89
C ASP A 112 8.41 5.35 -24.12
N GLU A 113 7.58 5.41 -25.15
CA GLU A 113 6.56 4.38 -25.42
C GLU A 113 7.17 2.98 -25.63
N SER A 114 8.32 2.88 -26.29
CA SER A 114 8.97 1.60 -26.56
C SER A 114 9.55 0.99 -25.28
N LEU A 115 10.17 1.80 -24.44
CA LEU A 115 10.70 1.37 -23.15
C LEU A 115 9.56 1.04 -22.17
N ARG A 116 8.53 1.86 -22.15
CA ARG A 116 7.32 1.62 -21.36
C ARG A 116 6.67 0.29 -21.70
N LEU A 117 6.51 0.00 -22.97
CA LEU A 117 5.95 -1.28 -23.43
C LEU A 117 6.82 -2.46 -22.97
N LYS A 118 8.15 -2.36 -23.03
CA LYS A 118 9.06 -3.39 -22.51
C LYS A 118 8.85 -3.64 -21.01
N VAL A 119 8.72 -2.57 -20.22
CA VAL A 119 8.44 -2.69 -18.78
C VAL A 119 7.09 -3.35 -18.53
N VAL A 120 6.04 -2.90 -19.24
CA VAL A 120 4.69 -3.47 -19.10
C VAL A 120 4.68 -4.96 -19.45
N ARG A 121 5.36 -5.36 -20.52
CA ARG A 121 5.49 -6.77 -20.87
C ARG A 121 6.16 -7.60 -19.77
N LYS A 122 7.23 -7.09 -19.18
CA LYS A 122 7.92 -7.73 -18.06
C LYS A 122 7.02 -7.83 -16.82
N MET A 123 6.28 -6.78 -16.51
CA MET A 123 5.30 -6.78 -15.40
C MET A 123 4.21 -7.84 -15.64
N TYR A 124 3.71 -7.94 -16.87
CA TYR A 124 2.73 -8.95 -17.26
C TYR A 124 3.27 -10.36 -17.08
N ALA A 125 4.47 -10.63 -17.60
CA ALA A 125 5.12 -11.94 -17.45
C ALA A 125 5.31 -12.34 -15.98
N LEU A 126 5.77 -11.40 -15.13
CA LEU A 126 5.94 -11.63 -13.70
C LEU A 126 4.60 -11.91 -13.00
N ARG A 127 3.54 -11.19 -13.39
CA ARG A 127 2.22 -11.32 -12.76
C ARG A 127 1.51 -12.63 -13.11
N PHE A 128 1.62 -13.07 -14.36
CA PHE A 128 0.87 -14.22 -14.86
C PHE A 128 1.71 -15.48 -15.08
N GLY A 129 3.03 -15.41 -14.88
CA GLY A 129 3.93 -16.54 -15.08
C GLY A 129 4.11 -16.95 -16.54
N GLU A 130 3.69 -16.11 -17.50
CA GLU A 130 3.78 -16.39 -18.93
C GLU A 130 4.10 -15.12 -19.74
N GLU A 131 4.72 -15.27 -20.88
CA GLU A 131 4.97 -14.16 -21.79
C GLU A 131 3.66 -13.58 -22.34
N PRO A 132 3.53 -12.23 -22.35
CA PRO A 132 2.36 -11.59 -22.93
C PRO A 132 2.29 -11.81 -24.44
N PRO A 133 1.08 -11.82 -25.04
CA PRO A 133 0.93 -11.98 -26.49
C PRO A 133 1.76 -10.98 -27.28
N ALA A 134 2.39 -11.44 -28.36
CA ALA A 134 3.19 -10.60 -29.23
C ALA A 134 2.37 -9.47 -29.88
N ARG A 135 3.04 -8.39 -30.24
CA ARG A 135 2.44 -7.26 -31.01
C ARG A 135 1.20 -6.64 -30.35
N ARG A 136 1.15 -6.56 -29.02
CA ARG A 136 0.08 -5.89 -28.28
C ARG A 136 0.57 -4.57 -27.68
N SER A 137 -0.28 -3.55 -27.76
CA SER A 137 -0.05 -2.26 -27.10
C SER A 137 -0.27 -2.38 -25.58
N VAL A 138 0.13 -1.35 -24.83
CA VAL A 138 -0.12 -1.27 -23.40
C VAL A 138 -1.61 -1.35 -23.09
N GLU A 139 -2.46 -0.66 -23.85
CA GLU A 139 -3.92 -0.65 -23.68
C GLU A 139 -4.51 -2.03 -23.92
N GLN A 140 -4.03 -2.74 -24.96
CA GLN A 140 -4.48 -4.10 -25.24
C GLN A 140 -4.07 -5.07 -24.14
N LEU A 141 -2.84 -4.98 -23.64
CA LEU A 141 -2.37 -5.80 -22.51
C LEU A 141 -3.18 -5.52 -21.24
N ARG A 142 -3.52 -4.26 -20.96
CA ARG A 142 -4.40 -3.87 -19.86
C ARG A 142 -5.81 -4.47 -20.01
N GLY A 143 -6.35 -4.48 -21.24
CA GLY A 143 -7.65 -5.12 -21.52
C GLY A 143 -7.64 -6.62 -21.21
N ILE A 144 -6.58 -7.33 -21.66
CA ILE A 144 -6.39 -8.77 -21.41
C ILE A 144 -6.26 -9.04 -19.90
N GLU A 145 -5.47 -8.22 -19.19
CA GLU A 145 -5.34 -8.28 -17.74
C GLU A 145 -6.68 -8.15 -17.04
N GLY A 146 -7.48 -7.15 -17.40
CA GLY A 146 -8.79 -6.91 -16.80
C GLY A 146 -9.76 -8.09 -16.99
N VAL A 147 -9.73 -8.75 -18.14
CA VAL A 147 -10.53 -9.98 -18.38
C VAL A 147 -10.05 -11.11 -17.47
N ARG A 148 -8.73 -11.31 -17.34
CA ARG A 148 -8.16 -12.35 -16.49
C ARG A 148 -8.49 -12.13 -15.01
N VAL A 149 -8.36 -10.91 -14.52
CA VAL A 149 -8.69 -10.57 -13.13
C VAL A 149 -10.16 -10.86 -12.83
N ARG A 150 -11.09 -10.45 -13.70
CA ARG A 150 -12.52 -10.76 -13.54
C ARG A 150 -12.78 -12.26 -13.47
N LYS A 151 -12.16 -13.02 -14.38
CA LYS A 151 -12.28 -14.48 -14.39
C LYS A 151 -11.72 -15.11 -13.12
N THR A 152 -10.60 -14.60 -12.62
CA THR A 152 -9.99 -15.08 -11.37
C THR A 152 -10.94 -14.86 -10.18
N TYR A 153 -11.58 -13.71 -10.08
CA TYR A 153 -12.56 -13.46 -9.01
C TYR A 153 -13.75 -14.43 -9.09
N GLN A 154 -14.29 -14.67 -10.31
CA GLN A 154 -15.37 -15.65 -10.50
C GLN A 154 -14.95 -17.06 -10.07
N LEU A 155 -13.77 -17.51 -10.48
CA LEU A 155 -13.24 -18.84 -10.13
C LEU A 155 -13.01 -18.98 -8.63
N MET A 156 -12.46 -17.93 -7.97
CA MET A 156 -12.25 -17.95 -6.53
C MET A 156 -13.57 -17.95 -5.78
N ALA A 157 -14.54 -17.15 -6.21
CA ALA A 157 -15.86 -17.14 -5.61
C ALA A 157 -16.54 -18.52 -5.70
N GLN A 158 -16.51 -19.17 -6.86
CA GLN A 158 -17.01 -20.54 -7.03
C GLN A 158 -16.27 -21.53 -6.14
N LYS A 159 -14.95 -21.47 -6.10
CA LYS A 159 -14.12 -22.36 -5.28
C LYS A 159 -14.44 -22.29 -3.79
N PHE A 160 -14.75 -21.11 -3.29
CA PHE A 160 -15.00 -20.87 -1.86
C PHE A 160 -16.50 -20.75 -1.51
N GLY A 161 -17.41 -20.97 -2.47
CA GLY A 161 -18.85 -20.91 -2.22
C GLY A 161 -19.35 -19.50 -1.90
N VAL A 162 -18.69 -18.45 -2.43
CA VAL A 162 -19.03 -17.04 -2.20
C VAL A 162 -19.90 -16.54 -3.34
N GLU A 163 -21.03 -15.91 -3.02
CA GLU A 163 -21.83 -15.20 -4.02
C GLU A 163 -21.04 -14.02 -4.59
N TRP A 164 -20.93 -13.97 -5.93
CA TRP A 164 -20.14 -12.95 -6.62
C TRP A 164 -20.88 -12.41 -7.83
N SER A 165 -21.36 -11.18 -7.72
CA SER A 165 -22.05 -10.45 -8.81
C SER A 165 -21.10 -9.56 -9.64
N GLY A 166 -19.85 -9.47 -9.24
CA GLY A 166 -18.85 -8.62 -9.87
C GLY A 166 -18.19 -7.64 -8.89
N ARG A 167 -17.15 -6.96 -9.35
CA ARG A 167 -16.52 -5.90 -8.57
C ARG A 167 -17.40 -4.67 -8.57
N ASN A 168 -18.03 -4.41 -7.44
CA ASN A 168 -18.78 -3.20 -7.19
C ASN A 168 -18.09 -2.40 -6.10
N TYR A 169 -17.51 -1.26 -6.49
CA TYR A 169 -16.85 -0.35 -5.56
C TYR A 169 -17.47 1.04 -5.70
N ASN A 170 -18.25 1.42 -4.71
CA ASN A 170 -18.75 2.78 -4.56
C ASN A 170 -18.24 3.35 -3.24
N PRO A 171 -17.24 4.25 -3.28
CA PRO A 171 -16.68 4.83 -2.07
C PRO A 171 -17.65 5.71 -1.29
N GLU A 172 -18.73 6.18 -1.91
CA GLU A 172 -19.76 7.02 -1.27
C GLU A 172 -20.90 6.20 -0.66
N ALA A 173 -20.98 4.90 -0.98
CA ALA A 173 -22.01 3.98 -0.52
C ALA A 173 -21.38 2.68 -0.01
N TRP A 174 -20.42 2.79 0.87
CA TRP A 174 -19.69 1.67 1.46
C TRP A 174 -20.59 0.63 2.14
N ASP A 175 -21.58 1.10 2.89
CA ASP A 175 -22.49 0.24 3.64
C ASP A 175 -23.44 -0.56 2.75
N VAL A 176 -23.65 -0.13 1.51
CA VAL A 176 -24.50 -0.81 0.50
C VAL A 176 -23.73 -1.89 -0.26
N SER A 177 -22.40 -1.89 -0.19
CA SER A 177 -21.57 -2.90 -0.83
C SER A 177 -21.73 -4.24 -0.12
N ASP A 178 -21.79 -5.34 -0.89
CA ASP A 178 -21.80 -6.68 -0.34
C ASP A 178 -20.51 -7.01 0.43
N LEU A 179 -20.59 -7.97 1.33
CA LEU A 179 -19.47 -8.37 2.19
C LEU A 179 -18.21 -8.75 1.41
N PRO A 180 -18.26 -9.56 0.32
CA PRO A 180 -17.08 -9.87 -0.49
C PRO A 180 -16.39 -8.62 -1.07
N ASN A 181 -17.15 -7.65 -1.56
CA ASN A 181 -16.60 -6.41 -2.08
C ASN A 181 -15.98 -5.53 -1.00
N ARG A 182 -16.57 -5.48 0.20
CA ARG A 182 -15.98 -4.79 1.35
C ARG A 182 -14.66 -5.43 1.77
N CYS A 183 -14.63 -6.74 1.97
CA CYS A 183 -13.41 -7.48 2.30
C CYS A 183 -12.31 -7.28 1.25
N LEU A 184 -12.67 -7.35 -0.04
CA LEU A 184 -11.73 -7.13 -1.13
C LEU A 184 -11.18 -5.69 -1.14
N SER A 185 -11.99 -4.70 -0.82
CA SER A 185 -11.55 -3.31 -0.74
C SER A 185 -10.56 -3.07 0.40
N SER A 186 -10.85 -3.61 1.59
CA SER A 186 -9.92 -3.53 2.73
C SER A 186 -8.60 -4.25 2.44
N ALA A 187 -8.67 -5.47 1.88
CA ALA A 187 -7.48 -6.21 1.47
C ALA A 187 -6.65 -5.47 0.41
N THR A 188 -7.31 -4.81 -0.55
CA THR A 188 -6.65 -4.01 -1.58
C THR A 188 -5.99 -2.78 -0.99
N ALA A 189 -6.63 -2.08 -0.04
CA ALA A 189 -6.05 -0.92 0.63
C ALA A 189 -4.79 -1.32 1.42
N ALA A 190 -4.84 -2.45 2.14
CA ALA A 190 -3.67 -3.00 2.82
C ALA A 190 -2.52 -3.30 1.84
N LEU A 191 -2.82 -3.94 0.71
CA LEU A 191 -1.84 -4.24 -0.33
C LEU A 191 -1.23 -2.98 -0.93
N TYR A 192 -2.01 -1.92 -1.13
CA TYR A 192 -1.51 -0.64 -1.61
C TYR A 192 -0.51 -0.03 -0.63
N GLY A 193 -0.79 -0.02 0.68
CA GLY A 193 0.15 0.48 1.68
C GLY A 193 1.50 -0.23 1.64
N VAL A 194 1.51 -1.57 1.59
CA VAL A 194 2.76 -2.34 1.49
C VAL A 194 3.47 -2.11 0.17
N THR A 195 2.73 -2.09 -0.93
CA THR A 195 3.32 -1.89 -2.26
C THR A 195 3.93 -0.49 -2.39
N GLU A 196 3.24 0.52 -1.88
CA GLU A 196 3.75 1.89 -1.86
C GLU A 196 5.01 2.01 -1.00
N ALA A 197 5.01 1.41 0.19
CA ALA A 197 6.19 1.35 1.04
C ALA A 197 7.38 0.69 0.32
N ALA A 198 7.14 -0.41 -0.40
CA ALA A 198 8.18 -1.09 -1.16
C ALA A 198 8.73 -0.25 -2.33
N VAL A 199 7.86 0.43 -3.08
CA VAL A 199 8.23 1.33 -4.18
C VAL A 199 9.07 2.49 -3.68
N LEU A 200 8.64 3.16 -2.60
CA LEU A 200 9.36 4.28 -1.99
C LEU A 200 10.71 3.85 -1.42
N ALA A 201 10.76 2.73 -0.70
CA ALA A 201 12.01 2.20 -0.16
C ALA A 201 13.01 1.79 -1.26
N ALA A 202 12.51 1.36 -2.42
CA ALA A 202 13.35 1.12 -3.59
C ALA A 202 13.81 2.41 -4.28
N GLY A 203 13.34 3.59 -3.83
CA GLY A 203 13.71 4.90 -4.37
C GLY A 203 12.94 5.32 -5.62
N TYR A 204 11.80 4.68 -5.88
CA TYR A 204 10.91 4.99 -7.01
C TYR A 204 9.70 5.82 -6.55
N ALA A 205 9.02 6.45 -7.50
CA ALA A 205 7.80 7.24 -7.24
C ALA A 205 6.55 6.42 -7.58
N PRO A 206 5.64 6.17 -6.61
CA PRO A 206 4.38 5.45 -6.86
C PRO A 206 3.50 6.12 -7.93
N ALA A 207 3.55 7.45 -8.03
CA ALA A 207 2.77 8.22 -9.00
C ALA A 207 3.21 8.02 -10.47
N VAL A 208 4.42 7.49 -10.72
CA VAL A 208 4.91 7.23 -12.08
C VAL A 208 4.56 5.81 -12.48
N GLY A 209 3.37 5.64 -13.06
CA GLY A 209 2.86 4.34 -13.52
C GLY A 209 3.28 3.96 -14.93
N PHE A 210 3.27 2.67 -15.23
CA PHE A 210 3.56 2.11 -16.56
C PHE A 210 2.30 1.59 -17.26
N ILE A 211 1.41 0.93 -16.53
CA ILE A 211 0.17 0.36 -17.07
C ILE A 211 -0.97 1.37 -16.96
N HIS A 212 -1.13 1.93 -15.76
CA HIS A 212 -2.12 2.96 -15.48
C HIS A 212 -1.41 4.32 -15.46
N THR A 213 -1.90 5.23 -16.30
CA THR A 213 -1.43 6.62 -16.38
C THR A 213 -2.63 7.52 -16.19
N GLY A 214 -2.48 8.57 -15.42
CA GLY A 214 -3.57 9.49 -15.10
C GLY A 214 -3.77 9.66 -13.60
N LYS A 215 -5.01 9.76 -13.15
CA LYS A 215 -5.27 9.98 -11.72
C LYS A 215 -4.70 8.83 -10.88
N PRO A 216 -3.81 9.10 -9.93
CA PRO A 216 -3.50 8.13 -8.91
C PRO A 216 -4.77 7.82 -8.13
N LEU A 217 -4.98 6.58 -7.78
CA LEU A 217 -6.10 6.16 -6.91
C LEU A 217 -7.50 6.28 -7.56
N SER A 218 -7.68 5.69 -8.71
CA SER A 218 -9.04 5.31 -9.14
C SER A 218 -9.27 3.83 -8.91
#